data_91707ba7a3dfe3fa8d4cfabc639f8dfc
#
_entry.id   91707ba7a3dfe3fa8d4cfabc639f8dfc
#
_cell.length_a   1.000
_cell.length_b   1.000
_cell.length_c   1.000
_cell.angle_alpha   90.00
_cell.angle_beta   90.00
_cell.angle_gamma   90.00
#
_symmetry.space_group_name_H-M   'P 1'
#
loop_
_entity.id
_entity.type
_entity.pdbx_description
1 polymer ?
#
loop_
_entity_poly.entity_id
_entity_poly.type
_entity_poly.pdbx_seq_one_letter_code
_entity_poly.pdbx_strand_id
1 'polypeptide(L)'
;MLLGYLCTAVASLLTFQAPQEAPPAVAWDSIEARMQWEVDHGFSGVILVARDGKIVFQKAYGMANRDKQIPIRLDTIFGIGSTPIDFTKAGVLLLAERGKLKLSDPITKFFQNVPPDKQGITIEQLMTGRSGLRNFHDVPGDRDKDHSWIDRDEAIRRILSQKVLFVLGQGRRHSHSAWGLLAAIIEIVSGQTYPEFTREQLFKPAGMTDTGFFGEPYPEQRLAIGYGSQSDGQINAPLYWGKTSWLVMGSGGQVSTAPDMWRWVQAVHGGKILSPASAERYGDGQGILAGGDMYGFEIVYAGNNRSCMILMSNAGSPQRMQQWTDLADALAPLVLQRKPSKFTLGLQLEVDDNDRVKVQAVTPGGPAARAGLLVGDVLLKIGGKELGNRPVATLGAALKTGEPFELEFARDGRRNTVSVKPIPR
;
A
#
# COMPACT_ATOMS: atom_id res chain seq x y z
N MET A 1 -53.87 47.13 -0.09
CA MET A 1 -53.36 45.82 -0.48
C MET A 1 -52.02 45.66 0.17
N LEU A 2 -51.98 45.01 1.31
CA LEU A 2 -50.73 44.67 2.01
C LEU A 2 -50.27 43.26 1.58
N LEU A 3 -49.10 43.14 1.00
CA LEU A 3 -48.42 41.86 0.79
C LEU A 3 -47.52 41.60 2.00
N GLY A 4 -47.84 40.56 2.76
CA GLY A 4 -47.02 40.09 3.84
C GLY A 4 -45.89 39.22 3.30
N TYR A 5 -44.64 39.52 3.72
CA TYR A 5 -43.46 38.64 3.54
C TYR A 5 -43.44 37.62 4.69
N LEU A 6 -43.63 36.34 4.35
CA LEU A 6 -43.31 35.23 5.25
C LEU A 6 -41.80 34.97 5.17
N CYS A 7 -41.08 35.31 6.23
CA CYS A 7 -39.71 34.82 6.48
C CYS A 7 -39.78 33.39 7.04
N THR A 8 -39.45 32.38 6.25
CA THR A 8 -39.20 31.03 6.73
C THR A 8 -37.79 30.95 7.25
N ALA A 9 -37.61 30.95 8.55
CA ALA A 9 -36.36 30.66 9.22
C ALA A 9 -36.05 29.15 9.08
N VAL A 10 -35.07 28.80 8.27
CA VAL A 10 -34.49 27.45 8.25
C VAL A 10 -33.59 27.32 9.47
N ALA A 11 -34.10 26.64 10.49
CA ALA A 11 -33.25 26.22 11.63
C ALA A 11 -32.31 25.12 11.18
N SER A 12 -31.04 25.48 10.96
CA SER A 12 -29.97 24.50 10.80
C SER A 12 -29.82 23.77 12.13
N LEU A 13 -30.29 22.53 12.19
CA LEU A 13 -29.99 21.60 13.26
C LEU A 13 -28.49 21.24 13.15
N LEU A 14 -27.65 21.95 13.90
CA LEU A 14 -26.33 21.52 14.23
C LEU A 14 -26.46 20.23 15.06
N THR A 15 -26.35 19.09 14.43
CA THR A 15 -26.15 17.82 15.14
C THR A 15 -24.82 17.92 15.85
N PHE A 16 -24.82 18.16 17.15
CA PHE A 16 -23.67 17.93 18.01
C PHE A 16 -23.37 16.43 17.95
N GLN A 17 -22.36 16.05 17.14
CA GLN A 17 -21.76 14.73 17.29
C GLN A 17 -21.09 14.71 18.67
N ALA A 18 -21.52 13.77 19.51
CA ALA A 18 -20.84 13.52 20.78
C ALA A 18 -19.35 13.32 20.51
N PRO A 19 -18.46 13.79 21.39
CA PRO A 19 -17.03 13.54 21.23
C PRO A 19 -16.82 12.03 21.04
N GLN A 20 -16.22 11.65 19.93
CA GLN A 20 -15.94 10.26 19.64
C GLN A 20 -14.92 9.78 20.68
N GLU A 21 -15.25 8.72 21.41
CA GLU A 21 -14.38 8.17 22.44
C GLU A 21 -13.01 7.83 21.84
N ALA A 22 -11.94 8.32 22.45
CA ALA A 22 -10.59 8.05 21.95
C ALA A 22 -10.26 6.56 22.09
N PRO A 23 -9.62 5.95 21.08
CA PRO A 23 -9.26 4.54 21.14
C PRO A 23 -8.31 4.24 22.30
N PRO A 24 -8.42 3.08 22.96
CA PRO A 24 -7.47 2.66 23.98
C PRO A 24 -6.03 2.67 23.47
N ALA A 25 -5.09 3.04 24.33
CA ALA A 25 -3.67 2.96 24.00
C ALA A 25 -3.26 1.52 23.67
N VAL A 26 -2.34 1.35 22.72
CA VAL A 26 -1.84 0.02 22.35
C VAL A 26 -0.67 -0.36 23.25
N ALA A 27 -0.85 -1.40 24.05
CA ALA A 27 0.19 -2.08 24.82
C ALA A 27 -0.02 -3.60 24.72
N TRP A 28 0.98 -4.39 25.06
CA TRP A 28 0.85 -5.86 24.93
C TRP A 28 -0.28 -6.45 25.77
N ASP A 29 -0.48 -5.96 26.96
CA ASP A 29 -1.53 -6.35 27.90
C ASP A 29 -2.92 -5.79 27.54
N SER A 30 -2.98 -4.80 26.68
CA SER A 30 -4.22 -4.13 26.24
C SER A 30 -4.53 -4.28 24.75
N ILE A 31 -3.73 -5.05 24.00
CA ILE A 31 -3.93 -5.23 22.56
C ILE A 31 -5.33 -5.80 22.25
N GLU A 32 -5.83 -6.69 23.09
CA GLU A 32 -7.15 -7.27 22.93
C GLU A 32 -8.26 -6.25 23.17
N ALA A 33 -8.12 -5.40 24.19
CA ALA A 33 -9.06 -4.31 24.46
C ALA A 33 -9.08 -3.30 23.31
N ARG A 34 -7.90 -2.97 22.76
CA ARG A 34 -7.82 -2.13 21.55
C ARG A 34 -8.52 -2.77 20.37
N MET A 35 -8.29 -4.05 20.11
CA MET A 35 -8.96 -4.74 19.00
C MET A 35 -10.47 -4.85 19.22
N GLN A 36 -10.94 -5.02 20.45
CA GLN A 36 -12.38 -5.01 20.74
C GLN A 36 -12.99 -3.64 20.42
N TRP A 37 -12.32 -2.56 20.82
CA TRP A 37 -12.73 -1.21 20.44
C TRP A 37 -12.83 -1.02 18.92
N GLU A 38 -11.83 -1.52 18.17
CA GLU A 38 -11.86 -1.47 16.70
C GLU A 38 -13.04 -2.25 16.11
N VAL A 39 -13.36 -3.42 16.68
CA VAL A 39 -14.52 -4.25 16.30
C VAL A 39 -15.83 -3.49 16.53
N ASP A 40 -15.97 -2.87 17.69
CA ASP A 40 -17.14 -2.07 18.04
C ASP A 40 -17.31 -0.85 17.11
N HIS A 41 -16.19 -0.39 16.52
CA HIS A 41 -16.13 0.66 15.51
C HIS A 41 -16.11 0.13 14.06
N GLY A 42 -16.40 -1.17 13.88
CA GLY A 42 -16.69 -1.80 12.59
C GLY A 42 -15.54 -2.53 11.94
N PHE A 43 -14.46 -2.85 12.67
CA PHE A 43 -13.45 -3.78 12.20
C PHE A 43 -14.06 -5.17 11.98
N SER A 44 -13.75 -5.75 10.84
CA SER A 44 -14.09 -7.14 10.50
C SER A 44 -12.92 -7.70 9.69
N GLY A 45 -12.19 -8.66 10.26
CA GLY A 45 -10.94 -9.10 9.65
C GLY A 45 -10.05 -9.96 10.54
N VAL A 46 -8.79 -10.03 10.17
CA VAL A 46 -7.74 -10.78 10.88
C VAL A 46 -6.60 -9.84 11.25
N ILE A 47 -6.13 -9.96 12.49
CA ILE A 47 -4.86 -9.41 12.93
C ILE A 47 -3.88 -10.54 13.20
N LEU A 48 -2.64 -10.39 12.77
CA LEU A 48 -1.51 -11.24 13.11
C LEU A 48 -0.33 -10.37 13.48
N VAL A 49 0.26 -10.63 14.65
CA VAL A 49 1.46 -9.96 15.13
C VAL A 49 2.52 -11.00 15.43
N ALA A 50 3.70 -10.82 14.84
CA ALA A 50 4.86 -11.64 15.09
C ALA A 50 5.98 -10.80 15.73
N ARG A 51 6.71 -11.42 16.66
CA ARG A 51 7.87 -10.86 17.34
C ARG A 51 8.93 -11.93 17.53
N ASP A 52 10.20 -11.57 17.33
CA ASP A 52 11.35 -12.48 17.42
C ASP A 52 11.16 -13.78 16.60
N GLY A 53 10.56 -13.65 15.43
CA GLY A 53 10.29 -14.74 14.50
C GLY A 53 9.12 -15.65 14.86
N LYS A 54 8.34 -15.31 15.90
CA LYS A 54 7.20 -16.09 16.38
C LYS A 54 5.93 -15.25 16.40
N ILE A 55 4.80 -15.86 16.07
CA ILE A 55 3.49 -15.24 16.24
C ILE A 55 3.23 -15.11 17.73
N VAL A 56 3.01 -13.88 18.21
CA VAL A 56 2.71 -13.56 19.61
C VAL A 56 1.25 -13.19 19.84
N PHE A 57 0.56 -12.76 18.78
CA PHE A 57 -0.87 -12.48 18.80
C PHE A 57 -1.47 -12.75 17.43
N GLN A 58 -2.60 -13.43 17.38
CA GLN A 58 -3.40 -13.58 16.17
C GLN A 58 -4.85 -13.82 16.56
N LYS A 59 -5.76 -13.10 15.91
CA LYS A 59 -7.20 -13.24 16.15
C LYS A 59 -8.02 -12.85 14.93
N ALA A 60 -9.17 -13.46 14.78
CA ALA A 60 -10.15 -13.19 13.75
C ALA A 60 -11.41 -12.59 14.37
N TYR A 61 -12.04 -11.65 13.68
CA TYR A 61 -13.21 -10.91 14.15
C TYR A 61 -14.21 -10.70 13.03
N GLY A 62 -15.50 -10.74 13.35
CA GLY A 62 -16.57 -10.46 12.42
C GLY A 62 -16.92 -11.61 11.48
N MET A 63 -17.59 -11.29 10.37
CA MET A 63 -18.14 -12.24 9.43
C MET A 63 -17.47 -12.15 8.05
N ALA A 64 -17.01 -13.29 7.54
CA ALA A 64 -16.55 -13.43 6.17
C ALA A 64 -17.71 -13.27 5.19
N ASN A 65 -18.87 -13.80 5.55
CA ASN A 65 -20.11 -13.62 4.81
C ASN A 65 -21.23 -13.34 5.82
N ARG A 66 -21.81 -12.13 5.79
CA ARG A 66 -22.87 -11.70 6.71
C ARG A 66 -24.19 -12.40 6.44
N ASP A 67 -24.54 -12.60 5.17
CA ASP A 67 -25.81 -13.20 4.77
C ASP A 67 -25.87 -14.70 5.12
N LYS A 68 -24.75 -15.39 4.95
CA LYS A 68 -24.62 -16.81 5.26
C LYS A 68 -24.15 -17.08 6.69
N GLN A 69 -23.94 -16.05 7.50
CA GLN A 69 -23.44 -16.15 8.88
C GLN A 69 -22.12 -16.94 9.00
N ILE A 70 -21.23 -16.80 7.99
CA ILE A 70 -19.92 -17.46 8.00
C ILE A 70 -18.94 -16.55 8.75
N PRO A 71 -18.37 -16.97 9.88
CA PRO A 71 -17.42 -16.16 10.62
C PRO A 71 -16.07 -16.06 9.91
N ILE A 72 -15.35 -14.97 10.15
CA ILE A 72 -13.93 -14.88 9.77
C ILE A 72 -13.12 -15.83 10.65
N ARG A 73 -12.18 -16.51 10.02
CA ARG A 73 -11.21 -17.42 10.61
C ARG A 73 -9.80 -16.97 10.23
N LEU A 74 -8.80 -17.49 10.92
CA LEU A 74 -7.40 -17.15 10.60
C LEU A 74 -7.00 -17.56 9.18
N ASP A 75 -7.62 -18.62 8.65
CA ASP A 75 -7.43 -19.13 7.30
C ASP A 75 -8.43 -18.56 6.29
N THR A 76 -9.18 -17.53 6.64
CA THR A 76 -10.07 -16.84 5.69
C THR A 76 -9.24 -16.15 4.61
N ILE A 77 -9.69 -16.31 3.36
CA ILE A 77 -9.06 -15.79 2.16
C ILE A 77 -9.66 -14.42 1.84
N PHE A 78 -8.79 -13.42 1.67
CA PHE A 78 -9.14 -12.04 1.36
C PHE A 78 -8.57 -11.61 0.02
N GLY A 79 -9.20 -10.67 -0.67
CA GLY A 79 -8.53 -9.86 -1.67
C GLY A 79 -7.42 -9.04 -1.03
N ILE A 80 -6.26 -8.95 -1.68
CA ILE A 80 -5.06 -8.33 -1.11
C ILE A 80 -4.61 -7.07 -1.84
N GLY A 81 -5.53 -6.44 -2.56
CA GLY A 81 -5.32 -5.14 -3.21
C GLY A 81 -4.04 -5.10 -4.05
N SER A 82 -3.18 -4.12 -3.79
CA SER A 82 -1.92 -3.91 -4.51
C SER A 82 -0.71 -4.68 -3.93
N THR A 83 -0.90 -5.58 -2.96
CA THR A 83 0.18 -6.43 -2.40
C THR A 83 0.95 -7.25 -3.45
N PRO A 84 0.35 -7.71 -4.57
CA PRO A 84 1.07 -8.40 -5.63
C PRO A 84 2.25 -7.64 -6.24
N ILE A 85 2.31 -6.34 -6.07
CA ILE A 85 3.50 -5.51 -6.38
C ILE A 85 4.76 -6.08 -5.72
N ASP A 86 4.65 -6.53 -4.48
CA ASP A 86 5.76 -7.10 -3.74
C ASP A 86 6.18 -8.45 -4.30
N PHE A 87 5.24 -9.26 -4.73
CA PHE A 87 5.54 -10.54 -5.39
C PHE A 87 6.22 -10.32 -6.74
N THR A 88 5.73 -9.37 -7.54
CA THR A 88 6.35 -8.99 -8.81
C THR A 88 7.77 -8.47 -8.61
N LYS A 89 7.96 -7.60 -7.62
CA LYS A 89 9.29 -7.08 -7.26
C LYS A 89 10.27 -8.19 -6.90
N ALA A 90 9.83 -9.13 -6.06
CA ALA A 90 10.65 -10.28 -5.69
C ALA A 90 10.96 -11.16 -6.91
N GLY A 91 10.00 -11.39 -7.80
CA GLY A 91 10.19 -12.15 -9.04
C GLY A 91 11.23 -11.53 -9.97
N VAL A 92 11.19 -10.21 -10.16
CA VAL A 92 12.20 -9.48 -10.94
C VAL A 92 13.58 -9.59 -10.31
N LEU A 93 13.69 -9.38 -9.00
CA LEU A 93 14.96 -9.49 -8.27
C LEU A 93 15.52 -10.91 -8.33
N LEU A 94 14.69 -11.93 -8.21
CA LEU A 94 15.08 -13.33 -8.32
C LEU A 94 15.63 -13.67 -9.73
N LEU A 95 14.99 -13.16 -10.79
CA LEU A 95 15.48 -13.32 -12.16
C LEU A 95 16.79 -12.57 -12.39
N ALA A 96 16.96 -11.40 -11.77
CA ALA A 96 18.21 -10.65 -11.82
C ALA A 96 19.36 -11.40 -11.11
N GLU A 97 19.13 -12.00 -9.93
CA GLU A 97 20.11 -12.84 -9.23
C GLU A 97 20.55 -14.04 -10.08
N ARG A 98 19.61 -14.63 -10.81
CA ARG A 98 19.87 -15.77 -11.70
C ARG A 98 20.55 -15.36 -13.02
N GLY A 99 20.87 -14.08 -13.20
CA GLY A 99 21.50 -13.56 -14.41
C GLY A 99 20.61 -13.58 -15.65
N LYS A 100 19.30 -13.75 -15.47
CA LYS A 100 18.32 -13.83 -16.57
C LYS A 100 17.97 -12.48 -17.16
N LEU A 101 18.11 -11.42 -16.37
CA LEU A 101 17.93 -10.02 -16.76
C LEU A 101 18.86 -9.13 -15.93
N LYS A 102 19.01 -7.87 -16.38
CA LYS A 102 19.67 -6.81 -15.59
C LYS A 102 18.64 -5.72 -15.30
N LEU A 103 18.69 -5.13 -14.11
CA LEU A 103 17.76 -4.04 -13.77
C LEU A 103 17.94 -2.81 -14.67
N SER A 104 19.12 -2.66 -15.28
CA SER A 104 19.44 -1.65 -16.30
C SER A 104 18.97 -2.01 -17.72
N ASP A 105 18.43 -3.22 -17.94
CA ASP A 105 17.93 -3.59 -19.27
C ASP A 105 16.76 -2.66 -19.66
N PRO A 106 16.78 -2.10 -20.88
CA PRO A 106 15.67 -1.31 -21.39
C PRO A 106 14.50 -2.21 -21.77
N ILE A 107 13.27 -1.67 -21.69
CA ILE A 107 12.06 -2.41 -22.05
C ILE A 107 12.03 -2.86 -23.53
N THR A 108 12.79 -2.19 -24.40
CA THR A 108 12.97 -2.57 -25.81
C THR A 108 13.62 -3.94 -26.00
N LYS A 109 14.27 -4.47 -24.99
CA LYS A 109 14.81 -5.83 -24.99
C LYS A 109 13.70 -6.89 -24.93
N PHE A 110 12.54 -6.54 -24.43
CA PHE A 110 11.44 -7.45 -24.15
C PHE A 110 10.20 -7.18 -25.02
N PHE A 111 9.96 -5.93 -25.37
CA PHE A 111 8.78 -5.51 -26.13
C PHE A 111 9.16 -4.97 -27.49
N GLN A 112 8.40 -5.37 -28.51
CA GLN A 112 8.51 -4.80 -29.86
C GLN A 112 7.69 -3.52 -29.97
N ASN A 113 8.00 -2.67 -30.96
CA ASN A 113 7.25 -1.46 -31.29
C ASN A 113 7.10 -0.47 -30.12
N VAL A 114 8.10 -0.40 -29.23
CA VAL A 114 8.11 0.56 -28.12
C VAL A 114 8.23 1.99 -28.70
N PRO A 115 7.30 2.90 -28.36
CA PRO A 115 7.36 4.29 -28.83
C PRO A 115 8.67 4.99 -28.45
N PRO A 116 9.18 5.93 -29.27
CA PRO A 116 10.47 6.58 -29.04
C PRO A 116 10.63 7.22 -27.65
N ASP A 117 9.57 7.81 -27.09
CA ASP A 117 9.53 8.45 -25.78
C ASP A 117 9.68 7.46 -24.60
N LYS A 118 9.63 6.15 -24.86
CA LYS A 118 9.66 5.08 -23.86
C LYS A 118 10.82 4.10 -24.03
N GLN A 119 11.56 4.17 -25.14
CA GLN A 119 12.62 3.19 -25.45
C GLN A 119 13.72 3.13 -24.41
N GLY A 120 13.99 4.23 -23.71
CA GLY A 120 14.99 4.30 -22.66
C GLY A 120 14.49 3.85 -21.27
N ILE A 121 13.22 3.45 -21.11
CA ILE A 121 12.71 2.97 -19.82
C ILE A 121 13.41 1.67 -19.44
N THR A 122 13.99 1.62 -18.24
CA THR A 122 14.64 0.41 -17.69
C THR A 122 13.73 -0.33 -16.71
N ILE A 123 14.05 -1.59 -16.43
CA ILE A 123 13.38 -2.40 -15.39
C ILE A 123 13.44 -1.67 -14.03
N GLU A 124 14.59 -1.09 -13.67
CA GLU A 124 14.73 -0.35 -12.42
C GLU A 124 13.81 0.87 -12.35
N GLN A 125 13.64 1.59 -13.46
CA GLN A 125 12.74 2.74 -13.52
C GLN A 125 11.27 2.33 -13.42
N LEU A 126 10.88 1.17 -13.95
CA LEU A 126 9.56 0.59 -13.73
C LEU A 126 9.33 0.31 -12.23
N MET A 127 10.28 -0.39 -11.59
CA MET A 127 10.18 -0.77 -10.17
C MET A 127 10.17 0.42 -9.22
N THR A 128 10.81 1.53 -9.60
CA THR A 128 11.03 2.69 -8.71
C THR A 128 10.10 3.86 -8.99
N GLY A 129 9.11 3.69 -9.89
CA GLY A 129 8.17 4.75 -10.27
C GLY A 129 8.80 5.87 -11.10
N ARG A 130 9.98 5.66 -11.69
CA ARG A 130 10.71 6.66 -12.49
C ARG A 130 10.50 6.51 -14.00
N SER A 131 9.61 5.63 -14.42
CA SER A 131 9.32 5.35 -15.82
C SER A 131 8.50 6.45 -16.52
N GLY A 132 7.78 7.27 -15.78
CA GLY A 132 6.85 8.23 -16.33
C GLY A 132 5.58 7.61 -16.92
N LEU A 133 5.40 6.30 -16.82
CA LEU A 133 4.19 5.63 -17.31
C LEU A 133 2.98 6.06 -16.50
N ARG A 134 1.90 6.33 -17.21
CA ARG A 134 0.61 6.67 -16.62
C ARG A 134 0.02 5.44 -15.92
N ASN A 135 -0.57 5.63 -14.75
CA ASN A 135 -1.35 4.57 -14.10
C ASN A 135 -2.61 4.29 -14.92
N PHE A 136 -2.97 3.03 -15.14
CA PHE A 136 -4.17 2.68 -15.91
C PHE A 136 -5.45 3.21 -15.26
N HIS A 137 -5.52 3.29 -13.93
CA HIS A 137 -6.63 3.93 -13.22
C HIS A 137 -6.83 5.42 -13.56
N ASP A 138 -5.80 6.10 -14.10
CA ASP A 138 -5.88 7.49 -14.55
C ASP A 138 -6.22 7.61 -16.06
N VAL A 139 -6.41 6.47 -16.74
CA VAL A 139 -6.67 6.44 -18.19
C VAL A 139 -8.17 6.29 -18.45
N PRO A 140 -8.81 7.24 -19.13
CA PRO A 140 -10.21 7.08 -19.52
C PRO A 140 -10.42 5.78 -20.32
N GLY A 141 -11.42 4.98 -19.90
CA GLY A 141 -11.73 3.69 -20.52
C GLY A 141 -10.99 2.49 -19.93
N ASP A 142 -9.94 2.71 -19.15
CA ASP A 142 -9.23 1.65 -18.40
C ASP A 142 -9.45 1.72 -16.89
N ARG A 143 -9.89 2.86 -16.37
CA ARG A 143 -10.01 3.19 -14.95
C ARG A 143 -10.71 2.13 -14.11
N ASP A 144 -11.81 1.58 -14.63
CA ASP A 144 -12.66 0.63 -13.91
C ASP A 144 -12.61 -0.77 -14.56
N LYS A 145 -11.44 -1.14 -15.13
CA LYS A 145 -11.25 -2.40 -15.87
C LYS A 145 -10.60 -3.50 -15.05
N ASP A 146 -10.53 -3.35 -13.73
CA ASP A 146 -9.96 -4.37 -12.84
C ASP A 146 -10.65 -5.73 -12.99
N HIS A 147 -11.98 -5.75 -13.23
CA HIS A 147 -12.77 -6.95 -13.44
C HIS A 147 -13.02 -7.29 -14.91
N SER A 148 -12.58 -6.45 -15.84
CA SER A 148 -12.74 -6.71 -17.26
C SER A 148 -11.53 -7.45 -17.79
N TRP A 149 -11.72 -8.67 -18.27
CA TRP A 149 -10.63 -9.43 -18.86
C TRP A 149 -10.02 -8.71 -20.06
N ILE A 150 -8.74 -8.45 -19.97
CA ILE A 150 -7.88 -7.92 -21.04
C ILE A 150 -6.66 -8.83 -21.08
N ASP A 151 -6.28 -9.28 -22.28
CA ASP A 151 -5.11 -10.14 -22.46
C ASP A 151 -3.79 -9.33 -22.33
N ARG A 152 -2.66 -10.05 -22.29
CA ARG A 152 -1.34 -9.46 -22.08
C ARG A 152 -0.95 -8.48 -23.18
N ASP A 153 -1.13 -8.87 -24.42
CA ASP A 153 -0.63 -8.10 -25.55
C ASP A 153 -1.45 -6.81 -25.73
N GLU A 154 -2.76 -6.87 -25.52
CA GLU A 154 -3.64 -5.71 -25.50
C GLU A 154 -3.33 -4.78 -24.31
N ALA A 155 -3.06 -5.32 -23.12
CA ALA A 155 -2.65 -4.51 -21.96
C ALA A 155 -1.32 -3.78 -22.23
N ILE A 156 -0.32 -4.48 -22.76
CA ILE A 156 0.97 -3.88 -23.13
C ILE A 156 0.75 -2.77 -24.17
N ARG A 157 -0.05 -3.03 -25.20
CA ARG A 157 -0.37 -2.04 -26.24
C ARG A 157 -1.01 -0.79 -25.64
N ARG A 158 -1.99 -0.95 -24.76
CA ARG A 158 -2.66 0.17 -24.07
C ARG A 158 -1.69 0.97 -23.22
N ILE A 159 -0.88 0.30 -22.39
CA ILE A 159 0.11 0.93 -21.55
C ILE A 159 1.11 1.74 -22.36
N LEU A 160 1.67 1.15 -23.42
CA LEU A 160 2.68 1.79 -24.24
C LEU A 160 2.11 2.90 -25.13
N SER A 161 0.81 2.90 -25.45
CA SER A 161 0.18 3.96 -26.24
C SER A 161 -0.02 5.28 -25.47
N GLN A 162 0.02 5.25 -24.14
CA GLN A 162 -0.20 6.44 -23.32
C GLN A 162 1.01 7.39 -23.37
N LYS A 163 0.74 8.70 -23.32
CA LYS A 163 1.81 9.69 -23.16
C LYS A 163 2.44 9.59 -21.78
N VAL A 164 3.77 9.70 -21.71
CA VAL A 164 4.47 9.76 -20.43
C VAL A 164 4.10 11.03 -19.65
N LEU A 165 4.13 10.93 -18.31
CA LEU A 165 3.79 12.03 -17.40
C LEU A 165 4.91 13.05 -17.26
N PHE A 166 6.16 12.62 -17.47
CA PHE A 166 7.37 13.43 -17.33
C PHE A 166 8.50 12.83 -18.17
N VAL A 167 9.51 13.63 -18.41
CA VAL A 167 10.72 13.18 -19.10
C VAL A 167 11.40 12.08 -18.26
N LEU A 168 11.82 11.02 -18.92
CA LEU A 168 12.43 9.86 -18.32
C LEU A 168 13.53 10.24 -17.30
N GLY A 169 13.40 9.75 -16.09
CA GLY A 169 14.34 10.01 -14.98
C GLY A 169 14.17 11.35 -14.27
N GLN A 170 13.33 12.28 -14.77
CA GLN A 170 13.14 13.62 -14.17
C GLN A 170 11.99 13.70 -13.16
N GLY A 171 11.25 12.62 -12.98
CA GLY A 171 10.13 12.57 -12.05
C GLY A 171 9.99 11.20 -11.39
N ARG A 172 9.04 11.12 -10.46
CA ARG A 172 8.64 9.87 -9.82
C ARG A 172 7.13 9.86 -9.63
N ARG A 173 6.50 8.77 -10.06
CA ARG A 173 5.10 8.49 -9.81
C ARG A 173 4.86 6.98 -9.79
N HIS A 174 4.10 6.54 -8.83
CA HIS A 174 3.61 5.16 -8.77
C HIS A 174 2.73 4.87 -10.00
N SER A 175 2.85 3.67 -10.57
CA SER A 175 2.07 3.25 -11.72
C SER A 175 1.83 1.75 -11.69
N HIS A 176 0.59 1.33 -11.56
CA HIS A 176 0.19 -0.07 -11.68
C HIS A 176 0.52 -0.62 -13.07
N SER A 177 0.42 0.21 -14.11
CA SER A 177 0.83 -0.15 -15.48
C SER A 177 2.30 -0.56 -15.58
N ALA A 178 3.19 0.06 -14.80
CA ALA A 178 4.60 -0.34 -14.75
C ALA A 178 4.77 -1.76 -14.18
N TRP A 179 3.99 -2.14 -13.20
CA TRP A 179 4.01 -3.49 -12.62
C TRP A 179 3.41 -4.53 -13.57
N GLY A 180 2.41 -4.16 -14.38
CA GLY A 180 1.90 -4.99 -15.47
C GLY A 180 2.98 -5.32 -16.50
N LEU A 181 3.80 -4.33 -16.91
CA LEU A 181 4.94 -4.56 -17.80
C LEU A 181 6.01 -5.45 -17.12
N LEU A 182 6.27 -5.30 -15.83
CA LEU A 182 7.20 -6.16 -15.10
C LEU A 182 6.70 -7.59 -15.02
N ALA A 183 5.40 -7.83 -14.80
CA ALA A 183 4.81 -9.17 -14.87
C ALA A 183 4.98 -9.80 -16.26
N ALA A 184 4.77 -9.04 -17.34
CA ALA A 184 5.00 -9.50 -18.70
C ALA A 184 6.49 -9.81 -18.96
N ILE A 185 7.42 -9.02 -18.46
CA ILE A 185 8.86 -9.29 -18.53
C ILE A 185 9.22 -10.60 -17.80
N ILE A 186 8.60 -10.85 -16.64
CA ILE A 186 8.77 -12.13 -15.92
C ILE A 186 8.37 -13.31 -16.79
N GLU A 187 7.20 -13.25 -17.47
CA GLU A 187 6.79 -14.31 -18.40
C GLU A 187 7.80 -14.52 -19.54
N ILE A 188 8.19 -13.42 -20.21
CA ILE A 188 9.10 -13.49 -21.36
C ILE A 188 10.44 -14.08 -20.96
N VAL A 189 10.97 -13.70 -19.81
CA VAL A 189 12.30 -14.11 -19.34
C VAL A 189 12.31 -15.50 -18.75
N SER A 190 11.25 -15.90 -18.06
CA SER A 190 11.15 -17.21 -17.42
C SER A 190 10.66 -18.31 -18.36
N GLY A 191 9.89 -17.95 -19.38
CA GLY A 191 9.18 -18.91 -20.25
C GLY A 191 7.97 -19.56 -19.57
N GLN A 192 7.58 -19.10 -18.39
CA GLN A 192 6.39 -19.53 -17.62
C GLN A 192 5.35 -18.44 -17.67
N THR A 193 4.06 -18.78 -17.56
CA THR A 193 3.03 -17.75 -17.29
C THR A 193 3.31 -17.10 -15.95
N TYR A 194 2.91 -15.84 -15.77
CA TYR A 194 3.11 -15.13 -14.51
C TYR A 194 2.49 -15.85 -13.30
N PRO A 195 1.27 -16.43 -13.40
CA PRO A 195 0.73 -17.27 -12.33
C PRO A 195 1.55 -18.53 -12.03
N GLU A 196 2.06 -19.23 -13.06
CA GLU A 196 2.93 -20.39 -12.84
C GLU A 196 4.24 -19.99 -12.20
N PHE A 197 4.88 -18.95 -12.70
CA PHE A 197 6.12 -18.43 -12.13
C PHE A 197 5.96 -18.05 -10.66
N THR A 198 4.94 -17.29 -10.32
CA THR A 198 4.70 -16.85 -8.93
C THR A 198 4.45 -18.04 -8.01
N ARG A 199 3.66 -19.03 -8.45
CA ARG A 199 3.41 -20.24 -7.66
C ARG A 199 4.67 -21.05 -7.44
N GLU A 200 5.40 -21.37 -8.49
CA GLU A 200 6.55 -22.27 -8.40
C GLU A 200 7.78 -21.61 -7.78
N GLN A 201 8.03 -20.33 -8.10
CA GLN A 201 9.26 -19.67 -7.72
C GLN A 201 9.15 -18.85 -6.44
N LEU A 202 7.92 -18.47 -6.03
CA LEU A 202 7.68 -17.59 -4.89
C LEU A 202 6.79 -18.26 -3.83
N PHE A 203 5.56 -18.65 -4.18
CA PHE A 203 4.59 -19.10 -3.17
C PHE A 203 4.94 -20.47 -2.59
N LYS A 204 5.28 -21.44 -3.43
CA LYS A 204 5.66 -22.79 -3.00
C LYS A 204 6.92 -22.79 -2.12
N PRO A 205 8.03 -22.12 -2.48
CA PRO A 205 9.18 -21.99 -1.57
C PRO A 205 8.88 -21.27 -0.27
N ALA A 206 7.95 -20.30 -0.28
CA ALA A 206 7.48 -19.60 0.92
C ALA A 206 6.54 -20.46 1.77
N GLY A 207 5.95 -21.53 1.23
CA GLY A 207 4.93 -22.33 1.89
C GLY A 207 3.55 -21.68 1.90
N MET A 208 3.27 -20.79 0.95
CA MET A 208 1.98 -20.11 0.77
C MET A 208 1.04 -21.01 -0.04
N THR A 209 0.11 -21.65 0.63
CA THR A 209 -0.79 -22.64 0.04
C THR A 209 -2.18 -22.08 -0.29
N ASP A 210 -2.52 -20.93 0.27
CA ASP A 210 -3.83 -20.29 0.17
C ASP A 210 -3.76 -18.93 -0.55
N THR A 211 -2.68 -18.72 -1.30
CA THR A 211 -2.45 -17.52 -2.10
C THR A 211 -2.60 -17.86 -3.58
N GLY A 212 -3.36 -17.06 -4.31
CA GLY A 212 -3.63 -17.30 -5.71
C GLY A 212 -4.28 -16.11 -6.42
N PHE A 213 -4.98 -16.34 -7.50
CA PHE A 213 -5.51 -15.33 -8.39
C PHE A 213 -7.05 -15.25 -8.35
N PHE A 214 -7.61 -14.12 -8.76
CA PHE A 214 -9.05 -13.99 -8.91
C PHE A 214 -9.62 -15.03 -9.87
N GLY A 215 -10.87 -15.45 -9.60
CA GLY A 215 -11.57 -16.40 -10.44
C GLY A 215 -11.15 -17.87 -10.28
N GLU A 216 -10.20 -18.16 -9.39
CA GLU A 216 -9.86 -19.55 -9.05
C GLU A 216 -10.88 -20.17 -8.08
N PRO A 217 -11.00 -21.50 -8.05
CA PRO A 217 -11.96 -22.20 -7.19
C PRO A 217 -11.47 -22.21 -5.74
N TYR A 218 -11.96 -21.25 -4.94
CA TYR A 218 -11.73 -21.21 -3.50
C TYR A 218 -12.94 -21.78 -2.75
N PRO A 219 -12.74 -22.48 -1.62
CA PRO A 219 -13.84 -22.93 -0.77
C PRO A 219 -14.64 -21.74 -0.24
N GLU A 220 -15.94 -21.71 -0.51
CA GLU A 220 -16.82 -20.59 -0.14
C GLU A 220 -16.76 -20.29 1.37
N GLN A 221 -16.64 -21.32 2.21
CA GLN A 221 -16.56 -21.20 3.67
C GLN A 221 -15.29 -20.50 4.16
N ARG A 222 -14.30 -20.35 3.28
CA ARG A 222 -13.04 -19.67 3.58
C ARG A 222 -12.90 -18.33 2.86
N LEU A 223 -13.82 -17.97 1.99
CA LEU A 223 -13.73 -16.77 1.18
C LEU A 223 -14.47 -15.62 1.83
N ALA A 224 -13.77 -14.51 2.06
CA ALA A 224 -14.39 -13.28 2.52
C ALA A 224 -15.13 -12.56 1.41
N ILE A 225 -16.26 -11.94 1.75
CA ILE A 225 -16.97 -10.96 0.94
C ILE A 225 -16.57 -9.57 1.41
N GLY A 226 -16.25 -8.66 0.49
CA GLY A 226 -15.92 -7.28 0.79
C GLY A 226 -17.16 -6.44 1.09
N TYR A 227 -17.11 -5.66 2.16
CA TYR A 227 -18.16 -4.75 2.58
C TYR A 227 -17.61 -3.33 2.73
N GLY A 228 -18.43 -2.33 2.41
CA GLY A 228 -18.07 -0.92 2.61
C GLY A 228 -17.73 -0.15 1.35
N SER A 229 -17.06 -0.75 0.39
CA SER A 229 -16.97 -0.27 -0.99
C SER A 229 -17.80 -1.20 -1.86
N GLN A 230 -18.64 -0.67 -2.71
CA GLN A 230 -19.53 -1.45 -3.55
C GLN A 230 -19.17 -1.23 -5.01
N SER A 231 -18.75 -2.28 -5.67
CA SER A 231 -18.75 -2.32 -7.13
C SER A 231 -20.19 -2.50 -7.65
N ASP A 232 -20.41 -2.27 -8.85
CA ASP A 232 -21.55 -2.40 -9.78
C ASP A 232 -22.73 -3.37 -9.43
N GLY A 233 -23.02 -3.61 -8.16
CA GLY A 233 -24.13 -4.43 -7.67
C GLY A 233 -23.87 -5.94 -7.65
N GLN A 234 -22.67 -6.40 -8.00
CA GLN A 234 -22.28 -7.80 -7.91
C GLN A 234 -21.83 -8.19 -6.50
N ILE A 235 -21.83 -9.50 -6.23
CA ILE A 235 -21.29 -10.03 -4.99
C ILE A 235 -19.78 -9.71 -4.95
N ASN A 236 -19.37 -9.01 -3.92
CA ASN A 236 -18.03 -8.45 -3.78
C ASN A 236 -17.04 -9.50 -3.23
N ALA A 237 -16.86 -10.57 -3.97
CA ALA A 237 -15.98 -11.68 -3.61
C ALA A 237 -15.05 -12.07 -4.76
N PRO A 238 -13.77 -12.36 -4.50
CA PRO A 238 -12.78 -12.67 -5.53
C PRO A 238 -13.16 -13.77 -6.50
N LEU A 239 -13.95 -14.75 -6.06
CA LEU A 239 -14.45 -15.84 -6.91
C LEU A 239 -15.33 -15.32 -8.06
N TYR A 240 -16.08 -14.24 -7.83
CA TYR A 240 -17.04 -13.69 -8.79
C TYR A 240 -16.48 -12.57 -9.66
N TRP A 241 -15.26 -12.10 -9.38
CA TRP A 241 -14.62 -11.05 -10.17
C TRP A 241 -14.03 -11.54 -11.50
N GLY A 242 -14.14 -12.84 -11.78
CA GLY A 242 -13.59 -13.41 -12.99
C GLY A 242 -12.05 -13.52 -12.96
N LYS A 243 -11.48 -13.83 -14.10
CA LYS A 243 -10.04 -14.02 -14.27
C LYS A 243 -9.29 -12.69 -14.14
N THR A 244 -8.16 -12.70 -13.45
CA THR A 244 -7.30 -11.50 -13.31
C THR A 244 -6.93 -10.90 -14.67
N SER A 245 -7.31 -9.65 -14.88
CA SER A 245 -7.00 -8.87 -16.09
C SER A 245 -5.51 -8.52 -16.15
N TRP A 246 -4.95 -8.44 -17.36
CA TRP A 246 -3.56 -8.02 -17.54
C TRP A 246 -3.28 -6.54 -17.26
N LEU A 247 -4.30 -5.69 -17.17
CA LEU A 247 -4.10 -4.33 -16.62
C LEU A 247 -3.75 -4.36 -15.11
N VAL A 248 -4.28 -5.36 -14.40
CA VAL A 248 -4.07 -5.53 -12.95
C VAL A 248 -2.95 -6.51 -12.64
N MET A 249 -2.61 -7.41 -13.59
CA MET A 249 -1.59 -8.45 -13.40
C MET A 249 -0.26 -7.83 -12.92
N GLY A 250 0.33 -8.41 -11.90
CA GLY A 250 1.57 -7.93 -11.31
C GLY A 250 1.41 -6.79 -10.29
N SER A 251 0.26 -6.12 -10.28
CA SER A 251 -0.02 -5.04 -9.29
C SER A 251 -1.21 -5.33 -8.38
N GLY A 252 -2.02 -6.32 -8.70
CA GLY A 252 -3.23 -6.70 -7.98
C GLY A 252 -3.78 -8.03 -8.47
N GLY A 253 -5.10 -8.25 -8.30
CA GLY A 253 -5.78 -9.41 -8.86
C GLY A 253 -5.48 -10.72 -8.16
N GLN A 254 -5.09 -10.68 -6.89
CA GLN A 254 -4.74 -11.85 -6.10
C GLN A 254 -5.44 -11.86 -4.74
N VAL A 255 -5.44 -13.04 -4.15
CA VAL A 255 -5.98 -13.32 -2.82
C VAL A 255 -4.93 -13.97 -1.94
N SER A 256 -5.08 -13.84 -0.62
CA SER A 256 -4.21 -14.49 0.35
C SER A 256 -4.89 -14.61 1.72
N THR A 257 -4.15 -15.18 2.68
CA THR A 257 -4.51 -15.26 4.10
C THR A 257 -3.45 -14.58 4.95
N ALA A 258 -3.78 -14.16 6.16
CA ALA A 258 -2.79 -13.58 7.08
C ALA A 258 -1.62 -14.55 7.41
N PRO A 259 -1.83 -15.86 7.62
CA PRO A 259 -0.72 -16.80 7.74
C PRO A 259 0.18 -16.88 6.51
N ASP A 260 -0.37 -16.84 5.28
CA ASP A 260 0.45 -16.86 4.07
C ASP A 260 1.25 -15.58 3.91
N MET A 261 0.68 -14.43 4.23
CA MET A 261 1.41 -13.17 4.22
C MET A 261 2.57 -13.17 5.23
N TRP A 262 2.39 -13.81 6.40
CA TRP A 262 3.50 -14.00 7.34
C TRP A 262 4.58 -14.93 6.78
N ARG A 263 4.20 -16.05 6.15
CA ARG A 263 5.15 -16.96 5.47
C ARG A 263 5.92 -16.22 4.37
N TRP A 264 5.26 -15.33 3.63
CA TRP A 264 5.88 -14.48 2.63
C TRP A 264 6.98 -13.60 3.24
N VAL A 265 6.65 -12.84 4.28
CA VAL A 265 7.60 -11.96 4.97
C VAL A 265 8.80 -12.74 5.49
N GLN A 266 8.56 -13.91 6.10
CA GLN A 266 9.63 -14.80 6.56
C GLN A 266 10.50 -15.32 5.42
N ALA A 267 9.90 -15.71 4.29
CA ALA A 267 10.62 -16.31 3.18
C ALA A 267 11.51 -15.31 2.44
N VAL A 268 11.00 -14.10 2.20
CA VAL A 268 11.73 -13.03 1.50
C VAL A 268 12.91 -12.55 2.35
N HIS A 269 12.67 -12.22 3.62
CA HIS A 269 13.71 -11.69 4.51
C HIS A 269 14.58 -12.77 5.17
N GLY A 270 14.14 -14.03 5.13
CA GLY A 270 14.86 -15.19 5.68
C GLY A 270 15.74 -15.91 4.68
N GLY A 271 15.90 -15.39 3.46
CA GLY A 271 16.80 -15.97 2.46
C GLY A 271 16.27 -17.20 1.73
N LYS A 272 14.98 -17.53 1.83
CA LYS A 272 14.39 -18.66 1.09
C LYS A 272 14.10 -18.34 -0.37
N ILE A 273 13.83 -17.08 -0.68
CA ILE A 273 13.48 -16.60 -2.02
C ILE A 273 14.57 -15.73 -2.60
N LEU A 274 15.04 -14.76 -1.84
CA LEU A 274 16.06 -13.79 -2.25
C LEU A 274 17.31 -13.94 -1.41
N SER A 275 18.48 -13.72 -2.03
CA SER A 275 19.74 -13.56 -1.30
C SER A 275 19.67 -12.34 -0.36
N PRO A 276 20.53 -12.23 0.65
CA PRO A 276 20.58 -11.07 1.54
C PRO A 276 20.71 -9.73 0.78
N ALA A 277 21.51 -9.68 -0.28
CA ALA A 277 21.68 -8.47 -1.08
C ALA A 277 20.40 -8.07 -1.84
N SER A 278 19.68 -9.02 -2.41
CA SER A 278 18.40 -8.74 -3.08
C SER A 278 17.29 -8.49 -2.07
N ALA A 279 17.32 -9.12 -0.91
CA ALA A 279 16.37 -8.83 0.17
C ALA A 279 16.57 -7.39 0.70
N GLU A 280 17.79 -6.89 0.79
CA GLU A 280 18.06 -5.48 1.10
C GLU A 280 17.51 -4.56 0.01
N ARG A 281 17.68 -4.92 -1.27
CA ARG A 281 17.14 -4.18 -2.41
C ARG A 281 15.62 -4.28 -2.51
N TYR A 282 15.05 -5.39 -2.14
CA TYR A 282 13.59 -5.55 -1.96
C TYR A 282 13.09 -4.57 -0.90
N GLY A 283 13.86 -4.36 0.15
CA GLY A 283 13.58 -3.42 1.23
C GLY A 283 12.93 -4.08 2.42
N ASP A 284 12.89 -3.34 3.52
CA ASP A 284 12.36 -3.83 4.80
C ASP A 284 10.85 -4.01 4.69
N GLY A 285 10.23 -4.77 3.94
CA GLY A 285 8.77 -5.02 3.99
C GLY A 285 8.01 -3.93 4.80
N GLN A 286 8.33 -2.68 4.55
CA GLN A 286 7.60 -1.56 5.15
C GLN A 286 6.27 -1.57 4.43
N GLY A 287 5.31 -2.09 5.14
CA GLY A 287 4.01 -2.38 4.72
C GLY A 287 3.57 -1.46 3.65
N ILE A 288 3.32 -2.03 2.55
CA ILE A 288 2.41 -1.40 1.67
C ILE A 288 1.14 -1.32 2.49
N LEU A 289 0.63 -0.12 2.70
CA LEU A 289 -0.77 0.07 2.85
C LEU A 289 -1.33 -0.36 1.49
N ALA A 290 -1.36 -1.65 1.26
CA ALA A 290 -1.86 -2.24 0.04
C ALA A 290 -3.29 -2.60 0.32
N GLY A 291 -4.07 -1.70 0.18
CA GLY A 291 -5.42 -1.90 0.26
C GLY A 291 -5.98 -0.96 -0.71
N GLY A 292 -6.24 -0.09 -0.67
CA GLY A 292 -7.16 0.70 -1.35
C GLY A 292 -8.47 0.01 -1.21
N ASP A 293 -9.47 0.69 -1.18
CA ASP A 293 -10.86 0.27 -1.11
C ASP A 293 -11.28 -0.65 -2.28
N MET A 294 -10.35 -1.46 -2.82
CA MET A 294 -10.72 -2.39 -3.87
C MET A 294 -11.77 -3.33 -3.33
N TYR A 295 -13.01 -2.98 -3.65
CA TYR A 295 -14.17 -3.84 -3.39
C TYR A 295 -14.36 -4.21 -1.91
N GLY A 296 -14.03 -3.28 -1.01
CA GLY A 296 -14.25 -3.44 0.42
C GLY A 296 -13.22 -4.29 1.14
N PHE A 297 -12.06 -4.54 0.52
CA PHE A 297 -10.94 -5.21 1.18
C PHE A 297 -9.82 -4.25 1.50
N GLU A 298 -9.16 -4.48 2.61
CA GLU A 298 -7.96 -3.75 3.01
C GLU A 298 -6.92 -4.70 3.61
N ILE A 299 -5.67 -4.45 3.32
CA ILE A 299 -4.54 -5.12 3.94
C ILE A 299 -3.47 -4.10 4.31
N VAL A 300 -2.98 -4.23 5.53
CA VAL A 300 -1.75 -3.56 5.98
C VAL A 300 -0.82 -4.63 6.50
N TYR A 301 0.39 -4.65 6.03
CA TYR A 301 1.43 -5.44 6.68
C TYR A 301 2.73 -4.65 6.74
N ALA A 302 3.47 -4.81 7.83
CA ALA A 302 4.74 -4.14 8.04
C ALA A 302 5.67 -5.01 8.87
N GLY A 303 6.94 -4.99 8.53
CA GLY A 303 7.96 -5.69 9.29
C GLY A 303 8.94 -6.49 8.47
N ASN A 304 9.55 -7.46 9.12
CA ASN A 304 10.54 -8.36 8.56
C ASN A 304 10.36 -9.77 9.17
N ASN A 305 11.28 -10.68 8.87
CA ASN A 305 11.24 -12.05 9.39
C ASN A 305 11.38 -12.18 10.93
N ARG A 306 11.70 -11.10 11.64
CA ARG A 306 11.75 -11.09 13.11
C ARG A 306 10.49 -10.49 13.73
N SER A 307 10.01 -9.39 13.20
CA SER A 307 8.86 -8.68 13.74
C SER A 307 7.98 -8.19 12.61
N CYS A 308 6.71 -8.55 12.66
CA CYS A 308 5.74 -8.22 11.62
C CYS A 308 4.35 -8.03 12.22
N MET A 309 3.59 -7.11 11.65
CA MET A 309 2.15 -7.05 11.83
C MET A 309 1.45 -7.20 10.50
N ILE A 310 0.31 -7.87 10.49
CA ILE A 310 -0.56 -8.06 9.34
C ILE A 310 -1.98 -7.80 9.80
N LEU A 311 -2.65 -6.89 9.13
CA LEU A 311 -4.05 -6.56 9.32
C LEU A 311 -4.75 -6.80 7.99
N MET A 312 -5.78 -7.62 7.96
CA MET A 312 -6.60 -7.88 6.78
C MET A 312 -8.06 -7.67 7.14
N SER A 313 -8.79 -6.96 6.31
CA SER A 313 -10.20 -6.64 6.53
C SER A 313 -11.03 -6.89 5.29
N ASN A 314 -12.30 -7.21 5.53
CA ASN A 314 -13.34 -7.23 4.51
C ASN A 314 -14.39 -6.11 4.71
N ALA A 315 -14.05 -5.09 5.47
CA ALA A 315 -14.91 -3.93 5.75
C ALA A 315 -14.21 -2.61 5.39
N GLY A 316 -13.52 -2.60 4.24
CA GLY A 316 -12.81 -1.44 3.73
C GLY A 316 -13.74 -0.36 3.18
N SER A 317 -13.43 0.89 3.48
CA SER A 317 -14.01 2.08 2.86
C SER A 317 -13.05 3.25 3.00
N PRO A 318 -13.17 4.30 2.16
CA PRO A 318 -12.30 5.49 2.30
C PRO A 318 -12.32 6.09 3.70
N GLN A 319 -13.48 6.09 4.38
CA GLN A 319 -13.60 6.61 5.75
C GLN A 319 -12.89 5.72 6.78
N ARG A 320 -12.74 4.43 6.50
CA ARG A 320 -12.06 3.46 7.38
C ARG A 320 -10.58 3.37 7.13
N MET A 321 -10.10 3.80 5.97
CA MET A 321 -8.66 3.82 5.64
C MET A 321 -7.85 4.55 6.71
N GLN A 322 -8.35 5.70 7.20
CA GLN A 322 -7.67 6.44 8.27
C GLN A 322 -7.63 5.64 9.57
N GLN A 323 -8.73 5.03 9.99
CA GLN A 323 -8.80 4.17 11.18
C GLN A 323 -7.76 3.04 11.14
N TRP A 324 -7.59 2.43 9.96
CA TRP A 324 -6.60 1.37 9.72
C TRP A 324 -5.17 1.87 9.83
N THR A 325 -4.90 3.01 9.23
CA THR A 325 -3.60 3.67 9.31
C THR A 325 -3.28 4.00 10.77
N ASP A 326 -4.22 4.55 11.51
CA ASP A 326 -4.07 4.90 12.91
C ASP A 326 -3.80 3.65 13.78
N LEU A 327 -4.51 2.54 13.52
CA LEU A 327 -4.26 1.27 14.21
C LEU A 327 -2.87 0.71 13.86
N ALA A 328 -2.49 0.72 12.59
CA ALA A 328 -1.18 0.26 12.15
C ALA A 328 -0.05 1.11 12.76
N ASP A 329 -0.21 2.43 12.79
CA ASP A 329 0.75 3.36 13.38
C ASP A 329 0.85 3.18 14.91
N ALA A 330 -0.26 2.90 15.59
CA ALA A 330 -0.27 2.62 17.01
C ALA A 330 0.39 1.27 17.34
N LEU A 331 0.24 0.26 16.50
CA LEU A 331 0.87 -1.07 16.66
C LEU A 331 2.36 -1.07 16.27
N ALA A 332 2.77 -0.25 15.31
CA ALA A 332 4.12 -0.28 14.76
C ALA A 332 5.24 -0.11 15.81
N PRO A 333 5.19 0.82 16.76
CA PRO A 333 6.21 0.94 17.80
C PRO A 333 6.33 -0.31 18.67
N LEU A 334 5.19 -0.91 19.01
CA LEU A 334 5.11 -2.09 19.86
C LEU A 334 5.67 -3.33 19.15
N VAL A 335 5.25 -3.55 17.91
CA VAL A 335 5.58 -4.74 17.11
C VAL A 335 7.00 -4.66 16.54
N LEU A 336 7.34 -3.54 15.91
CA LEU A 336 8.61 -3.36 15.21
C LEU A 336 9.74 -2.94 16.14
N GLN A 337 9.46 -2.83 17.46
CA GLN A 337 10.42 -2.39 18.48
C GLN A 337 11.09 -1.06 18.10
N ARG A 338 10.41 -0.26 17.31
CA ARG A 338 10.87 1.09 16.97
C ARG A 338 10.68 1.94 18.21
N LYS A 339 11.78 2.25 18.88
CA LYS A 339 11.72 3.30 19.92
C LYS A 339 11.20 4.57 19.23
N PRO A 340 10.09 5.15 19.70
CA PRO A 340 9.66 6.43 19.19
C PRO A 340 10.86 7.39 19.24
N SER A 341 11.00 8.24 18.25
CA SER A 341 12.05 9.25 18.30
C SER A 341 11.90 10.04 19.59
N LYS A 342 13.00 10.23 20.31
CA LYS A 342 13.02 11.07 21.53
C LYS A 342 12.66 12.53 21.21
N PHE A 343 12.67 12.90 19.95
CA PHE A 343 12.46 14.25 19.45
C PHE A 343 11.30 14.31 18.47
N THR A 344 10.68 15.47 18.36
CA THR A 344 9.59 15.76 17.43
C THR A 344 9.77 17.10 16.74
N LEU A 345 9.17 17.24 15.58
CA LEU A 345 8.97 18.54 14.90
C LEU A 345 7.56 19.10 15.10
N GLY A 346 6.62 18.28 15.57
CA GLY A 346 5.21 18.66 15.58
C GLY A 346 4.63 18.73 14.16
N LEU A 347 4.97 17.76 13.32
CA LEU A 347 4.45 17.58 11.96
C LEU A 347 3.73 16.24 11.84
N GLN A 348 2.60 16.24 11.12
CA GLN A 348 2.04 15.07 10.50
C GLN A 348 2.24 15.17 8.98
N LEU A 349 2.61 14.05 8.37
CA LEU A 349 2.90 13.97 6.94
C LEU A 349 1.96 12.95 6.30
N GLU A 350 1.49 13.28 5.12
CA GLU A 350 0.79 12.36 4.23
C GLU A 350 1.55 12.19 2.92
N VAL A 351 1.37 11.06 2.26
CA VAL A 351 1.84 10.86 0.89
C VAL A 351 0.61 10.89 -0.01
N ASP A 352 0.55 11.87 -0.90
CA ASP A 352 -0.58 11.98 -1.82
C ASP A 352 -0.45 10.99 -3.00
N ASP A 353 -1.52 10.87 -3.80
CA ASP A 353 -1.59 9.97 -4.96
C ASP A 353 -0.49 10.21 -6.00
N ASN A 354 0.23 11.31 -5.90
CA ASN A 354 1.37 11.65 -6.76
C ASN A 354 2.72 11.37 -6.08
N ASP A 355 2.76 10.56 -5.02
CA ASP A 355 3.95 10.30 -4.17
C ASP A 355 4.57 11.57 -3.56
N ARG A 356 3.80 12.67 -3.45
CA ARG A 356 4.28 13.90 -2.82
C ARG A 356 4.02 13.83 -1.34
N VAL A 357 5.04 14.14 -0.55
CA VAL A 357 4.96 14.19 0.90
C VAL A 357 4.44 15.55 1.31
N LYS A 358 3.19 15.62 1.74
CA LYS A 358 2.55 16.85 2.19
C LYS A 358 2.53 16.96 3.70
N VAL A 359 2.60 18.18 4.17
CA VAL A 359 2.32 18.52 5.57
C VAL A 359 0.81 18.47 5.77
N GLN A 360 0.32 17.48 6.49
CA GLN A 360 -1.10 17.31 6.83
C GLN A 360 -1.50 18.10 8.06
N ALA A 361 -0.63 18.15 9.07
CA ALA A 361 -0.86 18.96 10.26
C ALA A 361 0.46 19.54 10.82
N VAL A 362 0.36 20.69 11.45
CA VAL A 362 1.45 21.35 12.14
C VAL A 362 0.99 21.69 13.56
N THR A 363 1.70 21.21 14.56
CA THR A 363 1.40 21.50 15.96
C THR A 363 1.65 22.98 16.24
N PRO A 364 0.66 23.76 16.70
CA PRO A 364 0.82 25.17 17.02
C PRO A 364 1.97 25.37 18.03
N GLY A 365 2.86 26.32 17.76
CA GLY A 365 4.04 26.59 18.60
C GLY A 365 5.12 25.50 18.59
N GLY A 366 4.91 24.42 17.83
CA GLY A 366 5.92 23.37 17.62
C GLY A 366 7.10 23.84 16.76
N PRO A 367 8.20 23.05 16.70
CA PRO A 367 9.39 23.41 15.92
C PRO A 367 9.10 23.75 14.47
N ALA A 368 8.27 22.94 13.79
CA ALA A 368 7.91 23.16 12.40
C ALA A 368 7.09 24.44 12.21
N ALA A 369 6.13 24.71 13.12
CA ALA A 369 5.35 25.95 13.10
C ALA A 369 6.26 27.19 13.28
N ARG A 370 7.20 27.13 14.22
CA ARG A 370 8.18 28.21 14.44
C ARG A 370 9.12 28.43 13.25
N ALA A 371 9.42 27.37 12.51
CA ALA A 371 10.19 27.44 11.26
C ALA A 371 9.37 27.92 10.07
N GLY A 372 8.05 28.14 10.23
CA GLY A 372 7.19 28.67 9.20
C GLY A 372 6.61 27.62 8.23
N LEU A 373 6.65 26.31 8.59
CA LEU A 373 5.93 25.30 7.83
C LEU A 373 4.42 25.44 8.05
N LEU A 374 3.67 25.18 6.99
CA LEU A 374 2.20 25.24 6.96
C LEU A 374 1.61 23.94 6.43
N VAL A 375 0.36 23.70 6.77
CA VAL A 375 -0.43 22.63 6.14
C VAL A 375 -0.49 22.87 4.63
N GLY A 376 -0.29 21.80 3.85
CA GLY A 376 -0.24 21.85 2.40
C GLY A 376 1.16 22.02 1.79
N ASP A 377 2.18 22.34 2.58
CA ASP A 377 3.57 22.35 2.10
C ASP A 377 3.96 20.97 1.59
N VAL A 378 4.66 20.90 0.47
CA VAL A 378 5.16 19.65 -0.10
C VAL A 378 6.64 19.52 0.25
N LEU A 379 6.99 18.59 1.13
CA LEU A 379 8.38 18.35 1.49
C LEU A 379 9.14 17.71 0.34
N LEU A 380 10.33 18.21 0.06
CA LEU A 380 11.23 17.74 -1.00
C LEU A 380 12.45 17.02 -0.44
N LYS A 381 13.08 17.59 0.61
CA LYS A 381 14.25 17.02 1.28
C LYS A 381 14.19 17.19 2.78
N ILE A 382 14.81 16.25 3.50
CA ILE A 382 15.01 16.29 4.95
C ILE A 382 16.50 16.03 5.22
N GLY A 383 17.18 16.99 5.86
CA GLY A 383 18.61 16.85 6.16
C GLY A 383 19.47 16.61 4.91
N GLY A 384 19.17 17.31 3.82
CA GLY A 384 19.84 17.17 2.52
C GLY A 384 19.49 15.90 1.72
N LYS A 385 18.70 14.98 2.29
CA LYS A 385 18.28 13.74 1.60
C LYS A 385 16.93 13.94 0.94
N GLU A 386 16.83 13.53 -0.32
CA GLU A 386 15.55 13.48 -1.01
C GLU A 386 14.58 12.52 -0.30
N LEU A 387 13.32 12.93 -0.22
CA LEU A 387 12.24 12.10 0.26
C LEU A 387 11.88 11.10 -0.83
N GLY A 388 12.37 9.88 -0.68
CA GLY A 388 11.95 8.75 -1.49
C GLY A 388 10.57 8.22 -1.05
N ASN A 389 10.33 6.95 -1.29
CA ASN A 389 9.14 6.24 -0.81
C ASN A 389 9.12 6.02 0.74
N ARG A 390 10.03 6.62 1.48
CA ARG A 390 10.18 6.44 2.94
C ARG A 390 10.31 7.78 3.68
N PRO A 391 9.36 8.71 3.54
CA PRO A 391 9.47 10.04 4.16
C PRO A 391 9.54 9.96 5.68
N VAL A 392 8.75 9.08 6.29
CA VAL A 392 8.73 8.86 7.75
C VAL A 392 10.05 8.29 8.24
N ALA A 393 10.67 7.36 7.51
CA ALA A 393 11.98 6.80 7.87
C ALA A 393 13.09 7.86 7.74
N THR A 394 13.04 8.68 6.70
CA THR A 394 13.99 9.78 6.49
C THR A 394 13.86 10.83 7.60
N LEU A 395 12.64 11.21 7.95
CA LEU A 395 12.36 12.09 9.08
C LEU A 395 12.82 11.46 10.41
N GLY A 396 12.49 10.19 10.64
CA GLY A 396 12.92 9.47 11.84
C GLY A 396 14.44 9.40 11.99
N ALA A 397 15.17 9.26 10.89
CA ALA A 397 16.64 9.31 10.90
C ALA A 397 17.18 10.70 11.26
N ALA A 398 16.60 11.76 10.72
CA ALA A 398 16.97 13.14 11.02
C ALA A 398 16.67 13.53 12.49
N LEU A 399 15.59 12.96 13.06
CA LEU A 399 15.19 13.20 14.45
C LEU A 399 16.04 12.46 15.50
N LYS A 400 16.94 11.53 15.11
CA LYS A 400 17.67 10.69 16.08
C LYS A 400 18.57 11.47 17.03
N THR A 401 19.22 12.51 16.53
CA THR A 401 20.22 13.27 17.27
C THR A 401 19.64 14.46 18.03
N GLY A 402 18.47 14.96 17.63
CA GLY A 402 17.91 16.22 18.14
C GLY A 402 18.62 17.47 17.64
N GLU A 403 19.62 17.33 16.76
CA GLU A 403 20.34 18.44 16.16
C GLU A 403 19.48 19.14 15.11
N PRO A 404 19.69 20.43 14.86
CA PRO A 404 19.02 21.15 13.78
C PRO A 404 19.35 20.53 12.41
N PHE A 405 18.36 20.51 11.52
CA PHE A 405 18.54 20.12 10.14
C PHE A 405 17.66 20.93 9.20
N GLU A 406 18.01 20.94 7.92
CA GLU A 406 17.25 21.64 6.90
C GLU A 406 16.09 20.83 6.37
N LEU A 407 14.96 21.50 6.14
CA LEU A 407 13.82 21.03 5.39
C LEU A 407 13.69 21.84 4.12
N GLU A 408 13.75 21.20 2.96
CA GLU A 408 13.42 21.80 1.66
C GLU A 408 11.98 21.42 1.30
N PHE A 409 11.16 22.40 0.97
CA PHE A 409 9.76 22.21 0.62
C PHE A 409 9.30 23.15 -0.49
N ALA A 410 8.21 22.77 -1.16
CA ALA A 410 7.53 23.61 -2.13
C ALA A 410 6.23 24.16 -1.54
N ARG A 411 5.99 25.46 -1.73
CA ARG A 411 4.75 26.18 -1.42
C ARG A 411 4.41 27.06 -2.62
N ASP A 412 3.21 26.98 -3.15
CA ASP A 412 2.74 27.74 -4.31
C ASP A 412 3.72 27.67 -5.51
N GLY A 413 4.27 26.45 -5.74
CA GLY A 413 5.23 26.21 -6.81
C GLY A 413 6.65 26.75 -6.58
N ARG A 414 6.92 27.42 -5.48
CA ARG A 414 8.26 27.95 -5.10
C ARG A 414 8.96 27.04 -4.11
N ARG A 415 10.25 26.82 -4.32
CA ARG A 415 11.08 26.07 -3.37
C ARG A 415 11.53 26.98 -2.24
N ASN A 416 11.46 26.46 -1.03
CA ASN A 416 11.85 27.11 0.21
C ASN A 416 12.73 26.15 1.02
N THR A 417 13.63 26.70 1.83
CA THR A 417 14.44 25.93 2.78
C THR A 417 14.37 26.60 4.14
N VAL A 418 14.17 25.80 5.18
CA VAL A 418 14.15 26.27 6.56
C VAL A 418 14.98 25.34 7.45
N SER A 419 15.64 25.91 8.44
CA SER A 419 16.31 25.12 9.48
C SER A 419 15.33 24.86 10.62
N VAL A 420 15.21 23.61 11.05
CA VAL A 420 14.32 23.20 12.12
C VAL A 420 15.11 22.47 13.19
N LYS A 421 14.97 22.93 14.44
CA LYS A 421 15.55 22.25 15.61
C LYS A 421 14.47 21.42 16.29
N PRO A 422 14.61 20.08 16.32
CA PRO A 422 13.67 19.23 17.05
C PRO A 422 13.65 19.53 18.55
N ILE A 423 12.53 19.24 19.20
CA ILE A 423 12.41 19.31 20.66
C ILE A 423 12.13 17.92 21.23
N PRO A 424 12.48 17.61 22.48
CA PRO A 424 12.06 16.40 23.16
C PRO A 424 10.53 16.23 23.10
N ARG A 425 10.07 14.97 23.00
CA ARG A 425 8.64 14.62 23.08
C ARG A 425 8.16 14.65 24.51
#